data_4d3a0dfe010a2830984e068ac47a7293
#
_entry.id   4d3a0dfe010a2830984e068ac47a7293
#
_cell.length_a   1.000
_cell.length_b   1.000
_cell.length_c   1.000
_cell.angle_alpha   90.00
_cell.angle_beta   90.00
_cell.angle_gamma   90.00
#
_symmetry.space_group_name_H-M   'P 1'
#
loop_
_entity.id
_entity.type
_entity.pdbx_description
1 polymer ?
#
loop_
_entity_poly.entity_id
_entity_poly.type
_entity_poly.pdbx_seq_one_letter_code
_entity_poly.pdbx_strand_id
1 'polypeptide(L)'
;MGLLYNFFIFIYQLLLKLASLWHPKAKAIVAGRKETWALLQKLSKTDNKRYWFHCASLGEYDMALPLIQACIAVHPALEIVVSFYSPSGMQHYHKRGFEPYAVFYLPADTPQQMQRLIKAVQADRLYLLKYEFWPNLLQKAQEAGLEVFGVSTILRPSQVYFKWYGGFFRRALKRVAHFAVQNEATQKRLLALGISSQKIEILGDLRFNRVLEAKASAKPNPIIAQFVGTSPLLILGSSWPQEEKILSDFLNSNNDILTKLNLKVLIAPHDLSDSHLLKLINLFPDAIRYSKQDQYLNNTDVLILDTIGHLSAAYQYGSLAFVGGGFSGSLHNILEPLAYGLPVVFGPKHEKFPEAQQFIDLGFAQAITDAKGLEKLLISVLEKRAISKSVIEAQVFNLQGKISALLIG
;
A
#
# COMPACT_ATOMS: atom_id res chain seq x y z
N MET A 1 -6.09 -31.37 10.97
CA MET A 1 -5.84 -30.10 10.26
C MET A 1 -4.58 -29.38 10.77
N GLY A 2 -4.35 -29.24 12.08
CA GLY A 2 -3.12 -28.59 12.58
C GLY A 2 -1.83 -29.32 12.19
N LEU A 3 -1.79 -30.64 12.27
CA LEU A 3 -0.65 -31.44 11.81
C LEU A 3 -0.39 -31.27 10.31
N LEU A 4 -1.47 -31.26 9.50
CA LEU A 4 -1.36 -31.03 8.05
C LEU A 4 -0.84 -29.61 7.75
N TYR A 5 -1.32 -28.58 8.46
CA TYR A 5 -0.81 -27.23 8.35
C TYR A 5 0.68 -27.15 8.67
N ASN A 6 1.11 -27.78 9.80
CA ASN A 6 2.51 -27.77 10.19
C ASN A 6 3.39 -28.53 9.19
N PHE A 7 2.89 -29.61 8.59
CA PHE A 7 3.56 -30.31 7.51
C PHE A 7 3.76 -29.41 6.28
N PHE A 8 2.74 -28.67 5.86
CA PHE A 8 2.88 -27.71 4.76
C PHE A 8 3.84 -26.57 5.08
N ILE A 9 3.83 -26.07 6.32
CA ILE A 9 4.82 -25.06 6.75
C ILE A 9 6.24 -25.64 6.69
N PHE A 10 6.44 -26.90 7.08
CA PHE A 10 7.75 -27.55 6.95
C PHE A 10 8.21 -27.69 5.50
N ILE A 11 7.34 -28.18 4.61
CA ILE A 11 7.63 -28.26 3.16
C ILE A 11 7.95 -26.87 2.59
N TYR A 12 7.14 -25.87 2.92
CA TYR A 12 7.39 -24.49 2.50
C TYR A 12 8.77 -23.98 2.94
N GLN A 13 9.18 -24.27 4.18
CA GLN A 13 10.52 -23.89 4.66
C GLN A 13 11.64 -24.59 3.89
N LEU A 14 11.46 -25.87 3.56
CA LEU A 14 12.43 -26.63 2.76
C LEU A 14 12.56 -26.02 1.36
N LEU A 15 11.42 -25.73 0.70
CA LEU A 15 11.41 -25.10 -0.61
C LEU A 15 12.02 -23.69 -0.57
N LEU A 16 11.73 -22.91 0.48
CA LEU A 16 12.32 -21.58 0.64
C LEU A 16 13.84 -21.63 0.83
N LYS A 17 14.35 -22.60 1.60
CA LYS A 17 15.80 -22.84 1.75
C LYS A 17 16.42 -23.24 0.41
N LEU A 18 15.78 -24.11 -0.34
CA LEU A 18 16.25 -24.51 -1.66
C LEU A 18 16.28 -23.31 -2.61
N ALA A 19 15.16 -22.57 -2.71
CA ALA A 19 15.09 -21.36 -3.52
C ALA A 19 16.10 -20.29 -3.13
N SER A 20 16.55 -20.25 -1.86
CA SER A 20 17.56 -19.29 -1.40
C SER A 20 18.93 -19.44 -2.05
N LEU A 21 19.20 -20.56 -2.74
CA LEU A 21 20.46 -20.77 -3.46
C LEU A 21 20.58 -19.88 -4.70
N TRP A 22 19.44 -19.52 -5.34
CA TRP A 22 19.44 -18.74 -6.59
C TRP A 22 18.51 -17.50 -6.56
N HIS A 23 17.54 -17.44 -5.62
CA HIS A 23 16.57 -16.35 -5.60
C HIS A 23 16.89 -15.33 -4.50
N PRO A 24 17.24 -14.04 -4.85
CA PRO A 24 17.72 -13.06 -3.87
C PRO A 24 16.75 -12.79 -2.70
N LYS A 25 15.44 -12.72 -2.97
CA LYS A 25 14.44 -12.51 -1.90
C LYS A 25 14.36 -13.69 -0.95
N ALA A 26 14.43 -14.93 -1.45
CA ALA A 26 14.45 -16.12 -0.60
C ALA A 26 15.72 -16.16 0.27
N LYS A 27 16.88 -15.82 -0.31
CA LYS A 27 18.15 -15.70 0.41
C LYS A 27 18.06 -14.70 1.56
N ALA A 28 17.50 -13.52 1.31
CA ALA A 28 17.31 -12.49 2.34
C ALA A 28 16.41 -12.96 3.49
N ILE A 29 15.28 -13.64 3.19
CA ILE A 29 14.37 -14.18 4.21
C ILE A 29 15.07 -15.25 5.06
N VAL A 30 15.78 -16.19 4.42
CA VAL A 30 16.45 -17.31 5.13
C VAL A 30 17.57 -16.78 6.03
N ALA A 31 18.39 -15.85 5.53
CA ALA A 31 19.46 -15.23 6.30
C ALA A 31 18.89 -14.40 7.47
N GLY A 32 17.96 -13.52 7.20
CA GLY A 32 17.38 -12.64 8.20
C GLY A 32 16.62 -13.40 9.31
N ARG A 33 15.97 -14.53 8.99
CA ARG A 33 15.37 -15.40 10.02
C ARG A 33 16.38 -16.06 10.96
N LYS A 34 17.62 -16.28 10.53
CA LYS A 34 18.70 -16.74 11.41
C LYS A 34 19.13 -15.62 12.35
N GLU A 35 19.29 -14.40 11.83
CA GLU A 35 19.67 -13.22 12.60
C GLU A 35 18.62 -12.83 13.63
N THR A 36 17.32 -13.08 13.34
CA THR A 36 16.21 -12.85 14.28
C THR A 36 16.50 -13.41 15.67
N TRP A 37 16.99 -14.63 15.76
CA TRP A 37 17.21 -15.27 17.07
C TRP A 37 18.37 -14.65 17.85
N ALA A 38 19.42 -14.23 17.18
CA ALA A 38 20.54 -13.52 17.81
C ALA A 38 20.12 -12.12 18.31
N LEU A 39 19.25 -11.43 17.56
CA LEU A 39 18.69 -10.15 17.94
C LEU A 39 17.75 -10.30 19.16
N LEU A 40 16.83 -11.27 19.09
CA LEU A 40 15.85 -11.49 20.17
C LEU A 40 16.50 -11.93 21.50
N GLN A 41 17.66 -12.59 21.47
CA GLN A 41 18.43 -12.90 22.68
C GLN A 41 18.99 -11.66 23.37
N LYS A 42 19.17 -10.57 22.64
CA LYS A 42 19.65 -9.28 23.16
C LYS A 42 18.52 -8.40 23.68
N LEU A 43 17.25 -8.75 23.43
CA LEU A 43 16.13 -7.99 23.98
C LEU A 43 16.13 -8.16 25.49
N SER A 44 16.38 -7.05 26.19
CA SER A 44 16.32 -7.02 27.66
C SER A 44 14.88 -7.13 28.14
N LYS A 45 14.72 -7.70 29.34
CA LYS A 45 13.48 -7.49 30.09
C LYS A 45 13.40 -6.01 30.47
N THR A 46 12.20 -5.47 30.37
CA THR A 46 11.91 -4.07 30.65
C THR A 46 10.63 -3.99 31.48
N ASP A 47 10.53 -2.96 32.30
CA ASP A 47 9.29 -2.60 32.99
C ASP A 47 8.39 -1.70 32.11
N ASN A 48 8.92 -1.25 30.96
CA ASN A 48 8.15 -0.49 29.99
C ASN A 48 7.17 -1.39 29.23
N LYS A 49 6.02 -0.83 28.88
CA LYS A 49 5.10 -1.49 27.94
C LYS A 49 5.81 -1.75 26.62
N ARG A 50 5.52 -2.89 26.01
CA ARG A 50 6.07 -3.27 24.70
C ARG A 50 4.94 -3.70 23.77
N TYR A 51 4.82 -3.02 22.63
CA TYR A 51 3.85 -3.35 21.60
C TYR A 51 4.56 -3.91 20.38
N TRP A 52 4.05 -5.04 19.89
CA TRP A 52 4.58 -5.74 18.73
C TRP A 52 3.66 -5.56 17.53
N PHE A 53 4.19 -4.99 16.44
CA PHE A 53 3.52 -4.83 15.17
C PHE A 53 4.06 -5.82 14.16
N HIS A 54 3.20 -6.70 13.62
CA HIS A 54 3.56 -7.57 12.51
C HIS A 54 3.04 -6.99 11.21
N CYS A 55 3.97 -6.64 10.31
CA CYS A 55 3.74 -6.07 9.00
C CYS A 55 4.37 -7.00 7.95
N ALA A 56 3.59 -7.66 7.09
CA ALA A 56 4.18 -8.57 6.11
C ALA A 56 5.09 -7.85 5.11
N SER A 57 4.85 -6.57 4.84
CA SER A 57 5.55 -5.75 3.85
C SER A 57 5.76 -4.30 4.30
N LEU A 58 6.54 -3.53 3.53
CA LEU A 58 6.71 -2.09 3.75
C LEU A 58 5.39 -1.33 3.72
N GLY A 59 4.48 -1.66 2.77
CA GLY A 59 3.18 -1.00 2.69
C GLY A 59 2.29 -1.25 3.91
N GLU A 60 2.42 -2.40 4.59
CA GLU A 60 1.74 -2.64 5.86
C GLU A 60 2.38 -1.90 7.02
N TYR A 61 3.70 -1.72 6.98
CA TYR A 61 4.38 -0.86 7.93
C TYR A 61 3.95 0.61 7.79
N ASP A 62 3.84 1.10 6.55
CA ASP A 62 3.29 2.43 6.28
C ASP A 62 1.87 2.61 6.86
N MET A 63 1.04 1.55 6.84
CA MET A 63 -0.29 1.56 7.48
C MET A 63 -0.21 1.52 9.03
N ALA A 64 0.81 0.90 9.59
CA ALA A 64 0.97 0.80 11.05
C ALA A 64 1.48 2.10 11.68
N LEU A 65 2.24 2.92 10.94
CA LEU A 65 2.90 4.11 11.46
C LEU A 65 1.96 5.10 12.16
N PRO A 66 0.77 5.47 11.65
CA PRO A 66 -0.15 6.36 12.34
C PRO A 66 -0.58 5.80 13.71
N LEU A 67 -0.84 4.49 13.79
CA LEU A 67 -1.19 3.84 15.05
C LEU A 67 0.01 3.78 16.01
N ILE A 68 1.20 3.47 15.52
CA ILE A 68 2.45 3.48 16.30
C ILE A 68 2.67 4.87 16.93
N GLN A 69 2.53 5.93 16.14
CA GLN A 69 2.68 7.31 16.61
C GLN A 69 1.63 7.67 17.65
N ALA A 70 0.37 7.27 17.46
CA ALA A 70 -0.69 7.48 18.44
C ALA A 70 -0.42 6.72 19.76
N CYS A 71 0.09 5.48 19.70
CA CYS A 71 0.47 4.72 20.89
C CYS A 71 1.61 5.39 21.65
N ILE A 72 2.63 5.89 20.96
CA ILE A 72 3.77 6.59 21.57
C ILE A 72 3.33 7.93 22.20
N ALA A 73 2.43 8.64 21.55
CA ALA A 73 1.89 9.90 22.09
C ALA A 73 1.19 9.70 23.46
N VAL A 74 0.53 8.55 23.65
CA VAL A 74 -0.14 8.21 24.92
C VAL A 74 0.83 7.57 25.92
N HIS A 75 1.80 6.79 25.43
CA HIS A 75 2.78 6.06 26.24
C HIS A 75 4.21 6.41 25.78
N PRO A 76 4.82 7.53 26.23
CA PRO A 76 6.13 7.98 25.73
C PRO A 76 7.29 6.99 25.96
N ALA A 77 7.21 6.11 26.96
CA ALA A 77 8.22 5.09 27.25
C ALA A 77 7.95 3.74 26.55
N LEU A 78 6.95 3.69 25.62
CA LEU A 78 6.56 2.48 24.94
C LEU A 78 7.66 1.97 24.01
N GLU A 79 8.01 0.70 24.15
CA GLU A 79 8.92 0.01 23.25
C GLU A 79 8.14 -0.58 22.07
N ILE A 80 8.43 -0.11 20.88
CA ILE A 80 7.81 -0.63 19.64
C ILE A 80 8.72 -1.69 19.02
N VAL A 81 8.19 -2.88 18.87
CA VAL A 81 8.85 -3.98 18.17
C VAL A 81 8.13 -4.24 16.86
N VAL A 82 8.87 -4.38 15.77
CA VAL A 82 8.30 -4.62 14.44
C VAL A 82 8.84 -5.92 13.85
N SER A 83 7.96 -6.73 13.29
CA SER A 83 8.36 -7.90 12.52
C SER A 83 7.87 -7.83 11.09
N PHE A 84 8.72 -8.25 10.15
CA PHE A 84 8.42 -8.33 8.72
C PHE A 84 8.41 -9.78 8.23
N TYR A 85 7.63 -10.02 7.19
CA TYR A 85 7.72 -11.27 6.43
C TYR A 85 8.55 -11.08 5.15
N SER A 86 8.36 -9.96 4.45
CA SER A 86 8.99 -9.62 3.18
C SER A 86 10.29 -8.83 3.35
N PRO A 87 11.30 -9.05 2.50
CA PRO A 87 12.50 -8.21 2.46
C PRO A 87 12.22 -6.72 2.23
N SER A 88 11.16 -6.36 1.53
CA SER A 88 10.83 -4.95 1.26
C SER A 88 10.62 -4.12 2.52
N GLY A 89 9.96 -4.69 3.55
CA GLY A 89 9.83 -4.04 4.84
C GLY A 89 11.17 -3.89 5.54
N MET A 90 11.88 -5.02 5.67
CA MET A 90 13.15 -5.08 6.39
C MET A 90 14.25 -4.18 5.80
N GLN A 91 14.28 -4.01 4.48
CA GLN A 91 15.29 -3.20 3.78
C GLN A 91 14.99 -1.69 3.80
N HIS A 92 13.73 -1.30 4.00
CA HIS A 92 13.32 0.09 3.75
C HIS A 92 12.55 0.76 4.88
N TYR A 93 12.27 0.09 6.02
CA TYR A 93 11.54 0.69 7.15
C TYR A 93 12.24 1.95 7.68
N HIS A 94 13.58 1.95 7.76
CA HIS A 94 14.37 3.07 8.25
C HIS A 94 14.16 4.38 7.45
N LYS A 95 13.73 4.28 6.18
CA LYS A 95 13.43 5.45 5.34
C LYS A 95 12.12 6.16 5.74
N ARG A 96 11.43 5.67 6.76
CA ARG A 96 10.14 6.22 7.23
C ARG A 96 10.25 7.20 8.39
N GLY A 97 11.47 7.50 8.84
CA GLY A 97 11.70 8.49 9.90
C GLY A 97 11.26 8.06 11.30
N PHE A 98 10.99 6.76 11.49
CA PHE A 98 10.73 6.16 12.79
C PHE A 98 11.64 4.96 13.01
N GLU A 99 12.31 4.91 14.17
CA GLU A 99 13.23 3.81 14.52
C GLU A 99 12.60 2.96 15.62
N PRO A 100 12.14 1.73 15.32
CA PRO A 100 11.62 0.83 16.34
C PRO A 100 12.71 0.34 17.30
N TYR A 101 12.31 -0.02 18.53
CA TYR A 101 13.20 -0.63 19.52
C TYR A 101 13.88 -1.90 19.01
N ALA A 102 13.14 -2.73 18.24
CA ALA A 102 13.69 -3.90 17.57
C ALA A 102 12.93 -4.20 16.28
N VAL A 103 13.67 -4.67 15.27
CA VAL A 103 13.10 -5.09 13.98
C VAL A 103 13.66 -6.44 13.58
N PHE A 104 12.78 -7.38 13.18
CA PHE A 104 13.19 -8.73 12.80
C PHE A 104 12.28 -9.37 11.75
N TYR A 105 12.76 -10.45 11.13
CA TYR A 105 11.91 -11.29 10.29
C TYR A 105 11.06 -12.24 11.13
N LEU A 106 9.76 -12.33 10.83
CA LEU A 106 8.89 -13.33 11.46
C LEU A 106 9.43 -14.72 11.14
N PRO A 107 9.74 -15.56 12.15
CA PRO A 107 10.09 -16.96 11.94
C PRO A 107 8.93 -17.72 11.29
N ALA A 108 9.20 -18.97 10.85
CA ALA A 108 8.14 -19.79 10.28
C ALA A 108 7.08 -20.15 11.35
N ASP A 109 5.80 -20.13 10.95
CA ASP A 109 4.68 -20.35 11.85
C ASP A 109 4.57 -21.82 12.30
N THR A 110 5.54 -22.27 13.12
CA THR A 110 5.51 -23.57 13.80
C THR A 110 5.25 -23.38 15.29
N PRO A 111 4.63 -24.35 15.98
CA PRO A 111 4.31 -24.22 17.39
C PRO A 111 5.53 -23.87 18.25
N GLN A 112 6.68 -24.52 18.01
CA GLN A 112 7.92 -24.31 18.77
C GLN A 112 8.51 -22.93 18.52
N GLN A 113 8.57 -22.50 17.25
CA GLN A 113 9.12 -21.18 16.92
C GLN A 113 8.24 -20.06 17.45
N MET A 114 6.92 -20.17 17.35
CA MET A 114 6.00 -19.14 17.85
C MET A 114 6.02 -19.06 19.38
N GLN A 115 6.10 -20.19 20.09
CA GLN A 115 6.25 -20.20 21.53
C GLN A 115 7.57 -19.52 21.98
N ARG A 116 8.68 -19.86 21.30
CA ARG A 116 9.98 -19.24 21.57
C ARG A 116 9.97 -17.75 21.28
N LEU A 117 9.33 -17.35 20.18
CA LEU A 117 9.23 -15.96 19.74
C LEU A 117 8.48 -15.12 20.76
N ILE A 118 7.28 -15.54 21.19
CA ILE A 118 6.45 -14.81 22.15
C ILE A 118 7.20 -14.67 23.49
N LYS A 119 7.88 -15.74 23.96
CA LYS A 119 8.70 -15.68 25.16
C LYS A 119 9.88 -14.72 25.05
N ALA A 120 10.43 -14.53 23.87
CA ALA A 120 11.58 -13.66 23.66
C ALA A 120 11.15 -12.19 23.47
N VAL A 121 10.06 -11.94 22.76
CA VAL A 121 9.57 -10.57 22.50
C VAL A 121 8.95 -9.98 23.76
N GLN A 122 8.22 -10.74 24.56
CA GLN A 122 7.55 -10.30 25.80
C GLN A 122 6.68 -9.04 25.58
N ALA A 123 5.87 -9.05 24.53
CA ALA A 123 4.98 -7.94 24.23
C ALA A 123 3.70 -8.01 25.08
N ASP A 124 3.15 -6.86 25.43
CA ASP A 124 1.83 -6.72 26.06
C ASP A 124 0.70 -6.83 25.05
N ARG A 125 0.95 -6.33 23.82
CA ARG A 125 0.00 -6.36 22.71
C ARG A 125 0.68 -6.75 21.39
N LEU A 126 -0.05 -7.50 20.56
CA LEU A 126 0.33 -7.85 19.20
C LEU A 126 -0.67 -7.28 18.19
N TYR A 127 -0.20 -6.47 17.26
CA TYR A 127 -1.00 -5.90 16.18
C TYR A 127 -0.66 -6.59 14.86
N LEU A 128 -1.66 -7.23 14.26
CA LEU A 128 -1.55 -7.92 12.97
C LEU A 128 -2.20 -7.06 11.89
N LEU A 129 -1.44 -6.67 10.88
CA LEU A 129 -1.93 -5.82 9.81
C LEU A 129 -2.69 -6.63 8.74
N LYS A 130 -3.80 -6.12 8.26
CA LYS A 130 -4.66 -6.68 7.21
C LYS A 130 -5.19 -8.09 7.50
N TYR A 131 -4.49 -9.14 7.07
CA TYR A 131 -4.94 -10.53 7.11
C TYR A 131 -3.84 -11.51 7.56
N GLU A 132 -2.83 -11.03 8.26
CA GLU A 132 -1.67 -11.82 8.72
C GLU A 132 -1.99 -12.69 9.95
N PHE A 133 -3.10 -13.45 9.87
CA PHE A 133 -3.61 -14.27 10.98
C PHE A 133 -3.00 -15.67 10.96
N TRP A 134 -1.76 -15.80 11.39
CA TRP A 134 -1.00 -17.03 11.44
C TRP A 134 -1.48 -17.97 12.56
N PRO A 135 -1.95 -19.20 12.23
CA PRO A 135 -2.65 -20.04 13.20
C PRO A 135 -1.86 -20.43 14.45
N ASN A 136 -0.57 -20.78 14.30
CA ASN A 136 0.25 -21.15 15.46
C ASN A 136 0.64 -19.93 16.28
N LEU A 137 0.94 -18.79 15.65
CA LEU A 137 1.16 -17.52 16.34
C LEU A 137 -0.04 -17.16 17.22
N LEU A 138 -1.24 -17.17 16.65
CA LEU A 138 -2.49 -16.85 17.38
C LEU A 138 -2.77 -17.84 18.51
N GLN A 139 -2.47 -19.14 18.29
CA GLN A 139 -2.64 -20.15 19.34
C GLN A 139 -1.67 -19.89 20.50
N LYS A 140 -0.39 -19.65 20.20
CA LYS A 140 0.63 -19.43 21.22
C LYS A 140 0.51 -18.08 21.92
N ALA A 141 -0.01 -17.05 21.22
CA ALA A 141 -0.37 -15.77 21.82
C ALA A 141 -1.47 -15.95 22.88
N GLN A 142 -2.55 -16.68 22.55
CA GLN A 142 -3.63 -17.00 23.49
C GLN A 142 -3.12 -17.80 24.70
N GLU A 143 -2.28 -18.83 24.48
CA GLU A 143 -1.71 -19.62 25.55
C GLU A 143 -0.81 -18.81 26.52
N ALA A 144 -0.20 -17.72 26.00
CA ALA A 144 0.65 -16.81 26.77
C ALA A 144 -0.11 -15.60 27.37
N GLY A 145 -1.43 -15.49 27.13
CA GLY A 145 -2.22 -14.32 27.56
C GLY A 145 -1.92 -13.03 26.78
N LEU A 146 -1.22 -13.10 25.64
CA LEU A 146 -0.92 -11.95 24.80
C LEU A 146 -2.16 -11.53 24.02
N GLU A 147 -2.59 -10.27 24.21
CA GLU A 147 -3.70 -9.71 23.47
C GLU A 147 -3.34 -9.47 21.99
N VAL A 148 -4.17 -9.94 21.09
CA VAL A 148 -3.95 -9.80 19.64
C VAL A 148 -5.03 -8.94 19.01
N PHE A 149 -4.61 -7.91 18.28
CA PHE A 149 -5.47 -6.98 17.55
C PHE A 149 -5.26 -7.14 16.04
N GLY A 150 -6.35 -7.33 15.31
CA GLY A 150 -6.33 -7.25 13.84
C GLY A 150 -6.57 -5.80 13.41
N VAL A 151 -5.60 -5.17 12.78
CA VAL A 151 -5.66 -3.75 12.41
C VAL A 151 -5.77 -3.57 10.90
N SER A 152 -6.61 -2.61 10.49
CA SER A 152 -6.93 -2.39 9.07
C SER A 152 -7.30 -3.69 8.36
N THR A 153 -8.02 -4.55 9.10
CA THR A 153 -8.38 -5.90 8.66
C THR A 153 -9.30 -5.84 7.44
N ILE A 154 -8.96 -6.63 6.43
CA ILE A 154 -9.81 -6.85 5.27
C ILE A 154 -9.88 -8.35 4.95
N LEU A 155 -11.08 -8.89 4.77
CA LEU A 155 -11.29 -10.28 4.37
C LEU A 155 -11.95 -10.36 3.00
N ARG A 156 -11.50 -11.30 2.18
CA ARG A 156 -12.00 -11.55 0.82
C ARG A 156 -12.71 -12.91 0.76
N PRO A 157 -13.78 -13.07 -0.05
CA PRO A 157 -14.50 -14.35 -0.17
C PRO A 157 -13.64 -15.51 -0.65
N SER A 158 -12.56 -15.22 -1.39
CA SER A 158 -11.64 -16.25 -1.91
C SER A 158 -10.73 -16.87 -0.84
N GLN A 159 -10.59 -16.22 0.34
CA GLN A 159 -9.69 -16.68 1.40
C GLN A 159 -10.16 -17.99 2.05
N VAL A 160 -9.19 -18.71 2.61
CA VAL A 160 -9.39 -20.03 3.24
C VAL A 160 -10.46 -20.08 4.32
N TYR A 161 -10.73 -18.98 5.00
CA TYR A 161 -11.74 -18.87 6.04
C TYR A 161 -13.16 -19.20 5.53
N PHE A 162 -13.44 -18.93 4.26
CA PHE A 162 -14.74 -19.13 3.61
C PHE A 162 -14.86 -20.46 2.87
N LYS A 163 -13.80 -21.27 2.87
CA LYS A 163 -13.82 -22.60 2.25
C LYS A 163 -14.36 -23.65 3.22
N TRP A 164 -14.98 -24.72 2.69
CA TRP A 164 -15.54 -25.81 3.49
C TRP A 164 -14.48 -26.42 4.44
N TYR A 165 -13.21 -26.50 4.03
CA TYR A 165 -12.07 -26.97 4.81
C TYR A 165 -11.45 -25.92 5.73
N GLY A 166 -11.95 -24.69 5.77
CA GLY A 166 -11.39 -23.56 6.51
C GLY A 166 -11.56 -23.57 8.02
N GLY A 167 -12.17 -24.60 8.61
CA GLY A 167 -12.51 -24.67 10.04
C GLY A 167 -11.32 -24.46 10.99
N PHE A 168 -10.12 -24.93 10.63
CA PHE A 168 -8.91 -24.69 11.40
C PHE A 168 -8.53 -23.20 11.46
N PHE A 169 -8.56 -22.53 10.33
CA PHE A 169 -8.25 -21.10 10.22
C PHE A 169 -9.33 -20.23 10.87
N ARG A 170 -10.62 -20.62 10.77
CA ARG A 170 -11.71 -19.95 11.50
C ARG A 170 -11.51 -19.98 13.01
N ARG A 171 -11.05 -21.13 13.55
CA ARG A 171 -10.72 -21.24 14.99
C ARG A 171 -9.55 -20.33 15.37
N ALA A 172 -8.59 -20.13 14.48
CA ALA A 172 -7.49 -19.21 14.72
C ALA A 172 -7.99 -17.75 14.82
N LEU A 173 -8.87 -17.29 13.90
CA LEU A 173 -9.45 -15.96 13.96
C LEU A 173 -10.20 -15.69 15.28
N LYS A 174 -10.88 -16.69 15.86
CA LYS A 174 -11.59 -16.54 17.13
C LYS A 174 -10.70 -16.17 18.33
N ARG A 175 -9.38 -16.37 18.20
CA ARG A 175 -8.37 -16.03 19.21
C ARG A 175 -7.97 -14.55 19.21
N VAL A 176 -8.31 -13.84 18.14
CA VAL A 176 -8.07 -12.39 18.06
C VAL A 176 -9.01 -11.70 19.07
N ALA A 177 -8.44 -10.80 19.87
CA ALA A 177 -9.17 -10.08 20.89
C ALA A 177 -10.09 -9.02 20.27
N HIS A 178 -9.59 -8.26 19.29
CA HIS A 178 -10.33 -7.20 18.63
C HIS A 178 -9.93 -7.06 17.16
N PHE A 179 -10.92 -6.71 16.30
CA PHE A 179 -10.75 -6.43 14.88
C PHE A 179 -11.13 -4.99 14.55
N ALA A 180 -10.17 -4.17 14.22
CA ALA A 180 -10.35 -2.88 13.57
C ALA A 180 -10.42 -3.12 12.04
N VAL A 181 -11.64 -3.14 11.49
CA VAL A 181 -11.84 -3.51 10.08
C VAL A 181 -11.95 -2.29 9.18
N GLN A 182 -11.59 -2.46 7.90
CA GLN A 182 -11.64 -1.38 6.92
C GLN A 182 -13.07 -0.98 6.53
N ASN A 183 -14.01 -1.94 6.49
CA ASN A 183 -15.35 -1.70 5.95
C ASN A 183 -16.40 -2.68 6.48
N GLU A 184 -17.68 -2.33 6.26
CA GLU A 184 -18.83 -3.16 6.63
C GLU A 184 -18.81 -4.56 5.97
N ALA A 185 -18.32 -4.68 4.75
CA ALA A 185 -18.25 -5.97 4.07
C ALA A 185 -17.36 -6.96 4.84
N THR A 186 -16.25 -6.48 5.40
CA THR A 186 -15.37 -7.29 6.27
C THR A 186 -16.03 -7.59 7.61
N GLN A 187 -16.72 -6.62 8.22
CA GLN A 187 -17.50 -6.84 9.44
C GLN A 187 -18.54 -7.95 9.23
N LYS A 188 -19.38 -7.85 8.19
CA LYS A 188 -20.38 -8.86 7.85
C LYS A 188 -19.77 -10.25 7.66
N ARG A 189 -18.57 -10.34 7.02
CA ARG A 189 -17.84 -11.59 6.85
C ARG A 189 -17.35 -12.18 8.18
N LEU A 190 -16.81 -11.36 9.08
CA LEU A 190 -16.37 -11.82 10.41
C LEU A 190 -17.56 -12.31 11.25
N LEU A 191 -18.68 -11.59 11.24
CA LEU A 191 -19.94 -12.02 11.89
C LEU A 191 -20.40 -13.38 11.36
N ALA A 192 -20.38 -13.58 10.03
CA ALA A 192 -20.74 -14.85 9.40
C ALA A 192 -19.79 -16.01 9.78
N LEU A 193 -18.55 -15.71 10.17
CA LEU A 193 -17.59 -16.69 10.70
C LEU A 193 -17.76 -16.95 12.21
N GLY A 194 -18.76 -16.31 12.86
CA GLY A 194 -19.05 -16.46 14.28
C GLY A 194 -18.11 -15.69 15.21
N ILE A 195 -17.56 -14.57 14.74
CA ILE A 195 -16.87 -13.59 15.60
C ILE A 195 -17.93 -12.66 16.20
N SER A 196 -17.84 -12.41 17.51
CA SER A 196 -18.78 -11.52 18.21
C SER A 196 -18.67 -10.08 17.68
N SER A 197 -19.82 -9.40 17.55
CA SER A 197 -19.88 -7.99 17.16
C SER A 197 -19.10 -7.05 18.11
N GLN A 198 -19.05 -7.40 19.40
CA GLN A 198 -18.28 -6.65 20.40
C GLN A 198 -16.77 -6.63 20.15
N LYS A 199 -16.28 -7.59 19.34
CA LYS A 199 -14.87 -7.67 18.95
C LYS A 199 -14.57 -6.95 17.64
N ILE A 200 -15.55 -6.31 16.99
CA ILE A 200 -15.40 -5.77 15.65
C ILE A 200 -15.78 -4.30 15.64
N GLU A 201 -14.85 -3.46 15.24
CA GLU A 201 -15.06 -2.03 15.04
C GLU A 201 -14.69 -1.63 13.60
N ILE A 202 -15.53 -0.84 12.92
CA ILE A 202 -15.21 -0.30 11.59
C ILE A 202 -14.45 0.99 11.78
N LEU A 203 -13.15 0.97 11.50
CA LEU A 203 -12.26 2.12 11.66
C LEU A 203 -11.76 2.69 10.33
N GLY A 204 -12.08 2.08 9.20
CA GLY A 204 -11.58 2.52 7.90
C GLY A 204 -10.19 1.96 7.55
N ASP A 205 -9.59 2.54 6.52
CA ASP A 205 -8.30 2.09 5.99
C ASP A 205 -7.19 3.08 6.35
N LEU A 206 -6.24 2.66 7.16
CA LEU A 206 -5.11 3.48 7.60
C LEU A 206 -4.18 3.93 6.45
N ARG A 207 -4.28 3.34 5.25
CA ARG A 207 -3.54 3.84 4.08
C ARG A 207 -3.95 5.27 3.72
N PHE A 208 -5.22 5.63 3.92
CA PHE A 208 -5.68 7.00 3.67
C PHE A 208 -5.03 8.01 4.60
N ASN A 209 -4.78 7.65 5.86
CA ASN A 209 -4.09 8.56 6.80
C ASN A 209 -2.72 8.96 6.25
N ARG A 210 -1.94 7.97 5.78
CA ARG A 210 -0.61 8.21 5.21
C ARG A 210 -0.66 9.12 3.97
N VAL A 211 -1.63 8.89 3.10
CA VAL A 211 -1.78 9.68 1.86
C VAL A 211 -2.23 11.10 2.18
N LEU A 212 -3.14 11.29 3.14
CA LEU A 212 -3.58 12.60 3.59
C LEU A 212 -2.46 13.38 4.32
N GLU A 213 -1.65 12.70 5.14
CA GLU A 213 -0.45 13.30 5.75
C GLU A 213 0.56 13.74 4.68
N ALA A 214 0.82 12.88 3.68
CA ALA A 214 1.70 13.21 2.57
C ALA A 214 1.19 14.43 1.79
N LYS A 215 -0.13 14.50 1.53
CA LYS A 215 -0.76 15.68 0.92
C LYS A 215 -0.58 16.93 1.78
N ALA A 216 -0.84 16.85 3.09
CA ALA A 216 -0.74 17.98 4.00
C ALA A 216 0.70 18.54 4.14
N SER A 217 1.70 17.66 4.01
CA SER A 217 3.12 18.01 4.07
C SER A 217 3.76 18.30 2.70
N ALA A 218 3.00 18.15 1.61
CA ALA A 218 3.52 18.34 0.26
C ALA A 218 3.96 19.79 0.01
N LYS A 219 5.20 19.95 -0.42
CA LYS A 219 5.73 21.26 -0.81
C LYS A 219 5.45 21.52 -2.29
N PRO A 220 5.09 22.75 -2.67
CA PRO A 220 4.99 23.12 -4.08
C PRO A 220 6.30 22.84 -4.82
N ASN A 221 6.19 22.35 -6.05
CA ASN A 221 7.33 22.17 -6.95
C ASN A 221 7.31 23.31 -7.99
N PRO A 222 8.23 24.26 -7.91
CA PRO A 222 8.22 25.46 -8.77
C PRO A 222 8.28 25.11 -10.26
N ILE A 223 9.02 24.07 -10.62
CA ILE A 223 9.23 23.62 -11.99
C ILE A 223 7.94 23.09 -12.58
N ILE A 224 7.27 22.17 -11.82
CA ILE A 224 5.98 21.63 -12.26
C ILE A 224 4.92 22.73 -12.29
N ALA A 225 4.93 23.63 -11.31
CA ALA A 225 4.03 24.77 -11.29
C ALA A 225 4.20 25.68 -12.51
N GLN A 226 5.46 26.00 -12.89
CA GLN A 226 5.79 26.79 -14.08
C GLN A 226 5.36 26.06 -15.37
N PHE A 227 5.66 24.75 -15.48
CA PHE A 227 5.26 23.94 -16.64
C PHE A 227 3.76 23.91 -16.87
N VAL A 228 3.00 23.77 -15.79
CA VAL A 228 1.53 23.65 -15.85
C VAL A 228 0.87 25.01 -16.08
N GLY A 229 1.34 26.06 -15.40
CA GLY A 229 0.69 27.38 -15.43
C GLY A 229 -0.78 27.29 -15.03
N THR A 230 -1.67 27.69 -15.94
CA THR A 230 -3.14 27.60 -15.77
C THR A 230 -3.77 26.46 -16.56
N SER A 231 -2.97 25.65 -17.24
CA SER A 231 -3.44 24.57 -18.11
C SER A 231 -3.93 23.36 -17.31
N PRO A 232 -4.92 22.62 -17.80
CA PRO A 232 -5.25 21.32 -17.25
C PRO A 232 -4.06 20.37 -17.45
N LEU A 233 -3.82 19.50 -16.45
CA LEU A 233 -2.71 18.56 -16.45
C LEU A 233 -3.20 17.12 -16.36
N LEU A 234 -2.85 16.30 -17.35
CA LEU A 234 -2.93 14.85 -17.30
C LEU A 234 -1.63 14.29 -16.70
N ILE A 235 -1.72 13.52 -15.61
CA ILE A 235 -0.57 12.87 -14.99
C ILE A 235 -0.62 11.37 -15.24
N LEU A 236 0.33 10.85 -16.02
CA LEU A 236 0.59 9.42 -16.13
C LEU A 236 1.61 9.02 -15.06
N GLY A 237 1.11 8.47 -13.94
CA GLY A 237 1.92 8.16 -12.76
C GLY A 237 2.34 6.69 -12.69
N SER A 238 3.63 6.44 -12.40
CA SER A 238 4.23 5.09 -12.30
C SER A 238 3.96 4.25 -13.55
N SER A 239 4.20 4.83 -14.73
CA SER A 239 3.87 4.23 -16.02
C SER A 239 4.72 3.01 -16.36
N TRP A 240 4.13 2.13 -17.15
CA TRP A 240 4.79 1.02 -17.82
C TRP A 240 4.60 1.15 -19.34
N PRO A 241 5.32 0.39 -20.17
CA PRO A 241 5.28 0.54 -21.63
C PRO A 241 3.88 0.47 -22.24
N GLN A 242 2.94 -0.24 -21.63
CA GLN A 242 1.58 -0.34 -22.18
C GLN A 242 0.76 0.92 -21.94
N GLU A 243 0.83 1.51 -20.77
CA GLU A 243 0.19 2.80 -20.47
C GLU A 243 0.80 3.93 -21.30
N GLU A 244 2.12 3.92 -21.47
CA GLU A 244 2.86 4.89 -22.28
C GLU A 244 2.45 4.83 -23.74
N LYS A 245 2.28 3.60 -24.27
CA LYS A 245 1.77 3.40 -25.63
C LYS A 245 0.35 3.92 -25.79
N ILE A 246 -0.55 3.66 -24.84
CA ILE A 246 -1.93 4.15 -24.87
C ILE A 246 -1.97 5.69 -24.88
N LEU A 247 -1.12 6.32 -24.07
CA LEU A 247 -1.00 7.78 -24.05
C LEU A 247 -0.48 8.31 -25.39
N SER A 248 0.56 7.68 -25.95
CA SER A 248 1.09 8.05 -27.27
C SER A 248 0.05 7.86 -28.38
N ASP A 249 -0.67 6.75 -28.40
CA ASP A 249 -1.73 6.48 -29.37
C ASP A 249 -2.85 7.55 -29.25
N PHE A 250 -3.20 7.98 -28.04
CA PHE A 250 -4.15 9.06 -27.80
C PHE A 250 -3.66 10.40 -28.38
N LEU A 251 -2.41 10.79 -28.09
CA LEU A 251 -1.84 12.06 -28.57
C LEU A 251 -1.70 12.04 -30.13
N ASN A 252 -1.26 10.94 -30.70
CA ASN A 252 -1.07 10.78 -32.15
C ASN A 252 -2.40 10.72 -32.93
N SER A 253 -3.44 10.16 -32.31
CA SER A 253 -4.78 10.11 -32.95
C SER A 253 -5.48 11.47 -32.98
N ASN A 254 -4.98 12.42 -32.19
CA ASN A 254 -5.56 13.73 -32.01
C ASN A 254 -4.46 14.79 -32.02
N ASN A 255 -3.77 14.95 -33.15
CA ASN A 255 -2.56 15.82 -33.28
C ASN A 255 -2.69 17.23 -32.69
N ASP A 256 -3.91 17.79 -32.64
CA ASP A 256 -4.16 19.14 -32.09
C ASP A 256 -4.75 19.11 -30.68
N ILE A 257 -4.91 17.95 -30.03
CA ILE A 257 -5.67 17.87 -28.79
C ILE A 257 -4.99 18.63 -27.64
N LEU A 258 -3.67 18.59 -27.59
CA LEU A 258 -2.91 19.36 -26.60
C LEU A 258 -3.18 20.86 -26.73
N THR A 259 -3.12 21.37 -27.96
CA THR A 259 -3.39 22.80 -28.25
C THR A 259 -4.86 23.15 -28.05
N LYS A 260 -5.79 22.34 -28.59
CA LYS A 260 -7.25 22.60 -28.49
C LYS A 260 -7.74 22.64 -27.05
N LEU A 261 -7.20 21.77 -26.20
CA LEU A 261 -7.60 21.68 -24.79
C LEU A 261 -6.67 22.48 -23.88
N ASN A 262 -5.63 23.12 -24.42
CA ASN A 262 -4.53 23.73 -23.66
C ASN A 262 -3.98 22.74 -22.60
N LEU A 263 -3.85 21.46 -23.00
CA LEU A 263 -3.53 20.35 -22.10
C LEU A 263 -2.02 20.17 -21.96
N LYS A 264 -1.56 20.09 -20.72
CA LYS A 264 -0.22 19.61 -20.38
C LYS A 264 -0.24 18.16 -19.94
N VAL A 265 0.86 17.45 -20.18
CA VAL A 265 1.03 16.04 -19.82
C VAL A 265 2.31 15.86 -19.00
N LEU A 266 2.20 15.21 -17.84
CA LEU A 266 3.33 14.81 -17.03
C LEU A 266 3.41 13.28 -16.99
N ILE A 267 4.56 12.72 -17.38
CA ILE A 267 4.81 11.28 -17.40
C ILE A 267 5.85 10.96 -16.33
N ALA A 268 5.48 10.15 -15.35
CA ALA A 268 6.39 9.64 -14.32
C ALA A 268 6.58 8.14 -14.50
N PRO A 269 7.62 7.67 -15.20
CA PRO A 269 7.83 6.26 -15.47
C PRO A 269 8.22 5.50 -14.19
N HIS A 270 7.80 4.22 -14.11
CA HIS A 270 8.20 3.34 -13.01
C HIS A 270 9.66 2.93 -13.10
N ASP A 271 10.16 2.71 -14.32
CA ASP A 271 11.56 2.39 -14.62
C ASP A 271 12.30 3.64 -15.10
N LEU A 272 13.28 4.09 -14.32
CA LEU A 272 14.13 5.25 -14.62
C LEU A 272 15.46 4.85 -15.27
N SER A 273 15.61 3.62 -15.77
CA SER A 273 16.81 3.22 -16.50
C SER A 273 16.99 4.04 -17.79
N ASP A 274 18.23 4.34 -18.14
CA ASP A 274 18.53 5.12 -19.35
C ASP A 274 17.93 4.47 -20.61
N SER A 275 17.92 3.13 -20.68
CA SER A 275 17.35 2.38 -21.80
C SER A 275 15.84 2.59 -21.93
N HIS A 276 15.11 2.72 -20.80
CA HIS A 276 13.68 2.99 -20.81
C HIS A 276 13.40 4.48 -21.12
N LEU A 277 14.14 5.39 -20.50
CA LEU A 277 14.00 6.83 -20.73
C LEU A 277 14.26 7.19 -22.20
N LEU A 278 15.21 6.54 -22.89
CA LEU A 278 15.43 6.72 -24.32
C LEU A 278 14.24 6.26 -25.15
N LYS A 279 13.61 5.12 -24.81
CA LYS A 279 12.37 4.65 -25.47
C LYS A 279 11.24 5.65 -25.28
N LEU A 280 11.11 6.20 -24.07
CA LEU A 280 10.07 7.15 -23.75
C LEU A 280 10.25 8.47 -24.53
N ILE A 281 11.48 8.99 -24.66
CA ILE A 281 11.79 10.17 -25.50
C ILE A 281 11.47 9.90 -26.96
N ASN A 282 11.78 8.71 -27.49
CA ASN A 282 11.42 8.35 -28.87
C ASN A 282 9.89 8.26 -29.07
N LEU A 283 9.14 7.88 -28.02
CA LEU A 283 7.69 7.81 -28.07
C LEU A 283 7.04 9.20 -27.96
N PHE A 284 7.69 10.14 -27.29
CA PHE A 284 7.27 11.53 -27.09
C PHE A 284 8.42 12.50 -27.45
N PRO A 285 8.68 12.74 -28.76
CA PRO A 285 9.85 13.49 -29.22
C PRO A 285 9.96 14.93 -28.69
N ASP A 286 8.80 15.57 -28.46
CA ASP A 286 8.72 16.95 -27.97
C ASP A 286 8.77 17.05 -26.44
N ALA A 287 8.93 15.92 -25.74
CA ALA A 287 8.99 15.90 -24.29
C ALA A 287 10.33 16.41 -23.74
N ILE A 288 10.24 17.16 -22.65
CA ILE A 288 11.41 17.57 -21.87
C ILE A 288 11.54 16.72 -20.62
N ARG A 289 12.76 16.36 -20.25
CA ARG A 289 13.06 15.68 -18.99
C ARG A 289 13.14 16.67 -17.84
N TYR A 290 12.52 16.34 -16.71
CA TYR A 290 12.57 17.15 -15.49
C TYR A 290 14.02 17.44 -15.02
N SER A 291 14.92 16.47 -15.15
CA SER A 291 16.35 16.64 -14.79
C SER A 291 17.13 17.58 -15.73
N LYS A 292 16.57 17.97 -16.90
CA LYS A 292 17.25 18.75 -17.95
C LYS A 292 16.47 20.02 -18.34
N GLN A 293 15.73 20.60 -17.43
CA GLN A 293 14.69 21.61 -17.65
C GLN A 293 15.19 23.05 -17.90
N ASP A 294 16.49 23.27 -17.89
CA ASP A 294 17.10 24.61 -17.68
C ASP A 294 16.70 25.72 -18.68
N GLN A 295 16.04 25.45 -19.82
CA GLN A 295 15.80 26.52 -20.79
C GLN A 295 14.46 26.47 -21.59
N TYR A 296 13.64 25.40 -21.54
CA TYR A 296 12.57 25.25 -22.54
C TYR A 296 11.20 24.78 -22.02
N LEU A 297 10.92 24.86 -20.74
CA LEU A 297 9.64 24.40 -20.16
C LEU A 297 8.39 25.00 -20.79
N ASN A 298 8.47 26.24 -21.29
CA ASN A 298 7.34 26.92 -21.92
C ASN A 298 7.09 26.44 -23.36
N ASN A 299 8.01 25.68 -23.96
CA ASN A 299 7.94 25.27 -25.36
C ASN A 299 7.52 23.81 -25.54
N THR A 300 7.15 23.14 -24.46
CA THR A 300 6.66 21.75 -24.52
C THR A 300 5.33 21.58 -23.83
N ASP A 301 4.53 20.63 -24.28
CA ASP A 301 3.30 20.19 -23.62
C ASP A 301 3.48 18.87 -22.86
N VAL A 302 4.68 18.24 -22.95
CA VAL A 302 4.96 16.98 -22.29
C VAL A 302 6.23 17.06 -21.42
N LEU A 303 6.09 16.76 -20.13
CA LEU A 303 7.19 16.71 -19.17
C LEU A 303 7.38 15.27 -18.67
N ILE A 304 8.59 14.72 -18.82
CA ILE A 304 8.97 13.41 -18.27
C ILE A 304 9.65 13.64 -16.91
N LEU A 305 9.01 13.15 -15.85
CA LEU A 305 9.51 13.19 -14.47
C LEU A 305 10.49 12.05 -14.24
N ASP A 306 11.72 12.23 -14.61
CA ASP A 306 12.82 11.25 -14.57
C ASP A 306 13.57 11.21 -13.24
N THR A 307 12.96 11.66 -12.16
CA THR A 307 13.52 11.71 -10.82
C THR A 307 12.53 11.19 -9.78
N ILE A 308 13.06 10.56 -8.72
CA ILE A 308 12.24 9.98 -7.64
C ILE A 308 11.81 11.07 -6.64
N GLY A 309 10.61 10.89 -6.04
CA GLY A 309 10.14 11.68 -4.89
C GLY A 309 9.24 12.87 -5.25
N HIS A 310 8.99 13.15 -6.53
CA HIS A 310 8.20 14.30 -6.96
C HIS A 310 6.76 13.98 -7.38
N LEU A 311 6.47 12.71 -7.75
CA LEU A 311 5.16 12.32 -8.29
C LEU A 311 4.01 12.57 -7.31
N SER A 312 4.16 12.21 -6.05
CA SER A 312 3.11 12.39 -5.04
C SER A 312 2.70 13.87 -4.90
N ALA A 313 3.69 14.76 -4.87
CA ALA A 313 3.43 16.20 -4.83
C ALA A 313 2.93 16.76 -6.18
N ALA A 314 3.27 16.13 -7.30
CA ALA A 314 2.81 16.58 -8.63
C ALA A 314 1.29 16.48 -8.79
N TYR A 315 0.64 15.55 -8.10
CA TYR A 315 -0.82 15.38 -8.17
C TYR A 315 -1.61 16.63 -7.73
N GLN A 316 -1.01 17.52 -6.92
CA GLN A 316 -1.66 18.79 -6.56
C GLN A 316 -2.00 19.67 -7.78
N TYR A 317 -1.24 19.55 -8.86
CA TYR A 317 -1.42 20.32 -10.10
C TYR A 317 -2.32 19.61 -11.12
N GLY A 318 -2.63 18.32 -10.90
CA GLY A 318 -3.34 17.47 -11.86
C GLY A 318 -4.81 17.85 -12.05
N SER A 319 -5.35 17.46 -13.19
CA SER A 319 -6.79 17.45 -13.51
C SER A 319 -7.33 16.02 -13.63
N LEU A 320 -6.51 15.10 -14.11
CA LEU A 320 -6.79 13.67 -14.27
C LEU A 320 -5.49 12.89 -14.00
N ALA A 321 -5.60 11.76 -13.34
CA ALA A 321 -4.49 10.83 -13.15
C ALA A 321 -4.71 9.52 -13.90
N PHE A 322 -3.74 9.10 -14.72
CA PHE A 322 -3.66 7.78 -15.29
C PHE A 322 -2.60 7.00 -14.51
N VAL A 323 -3.00 5.97 -13.76
CA VAL A 323 -2.09 5.24 -12.88
C VAL A 323 -1.65 3.93 -13.52
N GLY A 324 -0.35 3.72 -13.59
CA GLY A 324 0.26 2.57 -14.24
C GLY A 324 0.10 1.25 -13.49
N GLY A 325 0.44 0.15 -14.17
CA GLY A 325 0.42 -1.21 -13.64
C GLY A 325 -0.93 -1.93 -13.73
N GLY A 326 -1.98 -1.23 -14.13
CA GLY A 326 -3.32 -1.82 -14.27
C GLY A 326 -3.47 -2.77 -15.46
N PHE A 327 -2.57 -2.76 -16.43
CA PHE A 327 -2.55 -3.73 -17.52
C PHE A 327 -1.76 -4.99 -17.18
N SER A 328 -0.78 -4.89 -16.30
CA SER A 328 0.02 -6.04 -15.82
C SER A 328 -0.59 -6.77 -14.63
N GLY A 329 -1.59 -6.18 -13.96
CA GLY A 329 -2.14 -6.66 -12.69
C GLY A 329 -1.28 -6.32 -11.48
N SER A 330 -0.44 -5.28 -11.61
CA SER A 330 0.41 -4.71 -10.57
C SER A 330 0.09 -3.22 -10.38
N LEU A 331 -1.21 -2.88 -10.30
CA LEU A 331 -1.70 -1.51 -10.17
C LEU A 331 -0.99 -0.77 -9.05
N HIS A 332 -0.45 0.42 -9.36
CA HIS A 332 0.20 1.31 -8.41
C HIS A 332 -0.82 2.04 -7.51
N ASN A 333 -0.33 2.85 -6.59
CA ASN A 333 -1.15 3.51 -5.58
C ASN A 333 -2.08 4.56 -6.21
N ILE A 334 -3.38 4.26 -6.25
CA ILE A 334 -4.41 5.17 -6.75
C ILE A 334 -4.90 6.15 -5.67
N LEU A 335 -4.57 5.92 -4.40
CA LEU A 335 -5.05 6.76 -3.29
C LEU A 335 -4.37 8.12 -3.27
N GLU A 336 -3.12 8.21 -3.77
CA GLU A 336 -2.41 9.49 -3.84
C GLU A 336 -3.14 10.51 -4.72
N PRO A 337 -3.41 10.25 -6.02
CA PRO A 337 -4.17 11.21 -6.83
C PRO A 337 -5.59 11.45 -6.30
N LEU A 338 -6.26 10.42 -5.77
CA LEU A 338 -7.59 10.57 -5.17
C LEU A 338 -7.58 11.52 -3.96
N ALA A 339 -6.52 11.51 -3.15
CA ALA A 339 -6.40 12.44 -2.03
C ALA A 339 -6.31 13.90 -2.46
N TYR A 340 -5.83 14.18 -3.68
CA TYR A 340 -5.86 15.50 -4.30
C TYR A 340 -7.15 15.77 -5.09
N GLY A 341 -8.14 14.90 -4.97
CA GLY A 341 -9.43 15.06 -5.65
C GLY A 341 -9.39 14.80 -7.15
N LEU A 342 -8.38 14.09 -7.65
CA LEU A 342 -8.28 13.77 -9.06
C LEU A 342 -9.16 12.55 -9.39
N PRO A 343 -9.95 12.58 -10.45
CA PRO A 343 -10.44 11.37 -11.08
C PRO A 343 -9.28 10.50 -11.53
N VAL A 344 -9.44 9.18 -11.45
CA VAL A 344 -8.35 8.24 -11.74
C VAL A 344 -8.74 7.26 -12.84
N VAL A 345 -7.83 7.01 -13.78
CA VAL A 345 -7.93 5.91 -14.73
C VAL A 345 -6.79 4.93 -14.54
N PHE A 346 -7.03 3.67 -14.89
CA PHE A 346 -6.05 2.60 -14.88
C PHE A 346 -6.45 1.46 -15.82
N GLY A 347 -5.56 0.50 -16.04
CA GLY A 347 -5.83 -0.67 -16.87
C GLY A 347 -6.83 -1.65 -16.21
N PRO A 348 -7.38 -2.61 -16.99
CA PRO A 348 -8.51 -3.46 -16.56
C PRO A 348 -8.15 -4.51 -15.50
N LYS A 349 -6.88 -4.83 -15.29
CA LYS A 349 -6.45 -5.89 -14.35
C LYS A 349 -6.25 -5.35 -12.93
N HIS A 350 -7.33 -5.02 -12.25
CA HIS A 350 -7.34 -4.41 -10.91
C HIS A 350 -8.01 -5.25 -9.83
N GLU A 351 -8.43 -6.48 -10.08
CA GLU A 351 -9.22 -7.32 -9.16
C GLU A 351 -8.49 -7.62 -7.83
N LYS A 352 -7.15 -7.53 -7.83
CA LYS A 352 -6.32 -7.70 -6.62
C LYS A 352 -6.35 -6.47 -5.70
N PHE A 353 -6.90 -5.36 -6.18
CA PHE A 353 -6.89 -4.05 -5.54
C PHE A 353 -8.32 -3.63 -5.19
N PRO A 354 -8.86 -4.01 -4.02
CA PRO A 354 -10.26 -3.74 -3.65
C PRO A 354 -10.61 -2.25 -3.66
N GLU A 355 -9.63 -1.39 -3.36
CA GLU A 355 -9.78 0.06 -3.46
C GLU A 355 -10.10 0.53 -4.88
N ALA A 356 -9.54 -0.12 -5.90
CA ALA A 356 -9.84 0.23 -7.28
C ALA A 356 -11.33 0.03 -7.59
N GLN A 357 -11.89 -1.12 -7.23
CA GLN A 357 -13.32 -1.37 -7.40
C GLN A 357 -14.17 -0.41 -6.56
N GLN A 358 -13.78 -0.14 -5.31
CA GLN A 358 -14.49 0.80 -4.45
C GLN A 358 -14.63 2.19 -5.08
N PHE A 359 -13.55 2.71 -5.68
CA PHE A 359 -13.57 4.03 -6.32
C PHE A 359 -14.22 4.02 -7.69
N ILE A 360 -14.26 2.87 -8.41
CA ILE A 360 -15.11 2.69 -9.59
C ILE A 360 -16.58 2.79 -9.19
N ASP A 361 -17.00 2.08 -8.16
CA ASP A 361 -18.39 2.06 -7.67
C ASP A 361 -18.85 3.45 -7.19
N LEU A 362 -17.93 4.27 -6.68
CA LEU A 362 -18.16 5.67 -6.31
C LEU A 362 -18.14 6.64 -7.52
N GLY A 363 -17.75 6.17 -8.70
CA GLY A 363 -17.63 7.00 -9.91
C GLY A 363 -16.37 7.89 -9.95
N PHE A 364 -15.39 7.68 -9.06
CA PHE A 364 -14.16 8.47 -8.97
C PHE A 364 -13.00 7.85 -9.74
N ALA A 365 -13.16 6.60 -10.15
CA ALA A 365 -12.16 5.89 -10.95
C ALA A 365 -12.82 5.14 -12.10
N GLN A 366 -12.03 4.85 -13.15
CA GLN A 366 -12.48 4.07 -14.30
C GLN A 366 -11.36 3.19 -14.80
N ALA A 367 -11.69 1.93 -15.12
CA ALA A 367 -10.80 1.06 -15.88
C ALA A 367 -10.97 1.34 -17.39
N ILE A 368 -9.83 1.46 -18.09
CA ILE A 368 -9.80 1.68 -19.55
C ILE A 368 -8.98 0.59 -20.23
N THR A 369 -9.23 0.35 -21.50
CA THR A 369 -8.53 -0.65 -22.32
C THR A 369 -7.68 -0.06 -23.43
N ASP A 370 -7.96 1.19 -23.82
CA ASP A 370 -7.39 1.83 -24.99
C ASP A 370 -7.38 3.37 -24.89
N ALA A 371 -6.83 4.01 -25.93
CA ALA A 371 -6.73 5.46 -26.07
C ALA A 371 -8.11 6.16 -26.12
N LYS A 372 -9.13 5.51 -26.71
CA LYS A 372 -10.49 6.09 -26.78
C LYS A 372 -11.14 6.20 -25.41
N GLY A 373 -10.88 5.21 -24.52
CA GLY A 373 -11.33 5.24 -23.14
C GLY A 373 -10.69 6.41 -22.38
N LEU A 374 -9.40 6.66 -22.59
CA LEU A 374 -8.68 7.80 -22.00
C LEU A 374 -9.25 9.13 -22.49
N GLU A 375 -9.43 9.29 -23.81
CA GLU A 375 -9.99 10.47 -24.45
C GLU A 375 -11.36 10.83 -23.88
N LYS A 376 -12.28 9.88 -23.88
CA LYS A 376 -13.65 10.06 -23.40
C LYS A 376 -13.69 10.59 -21.96
N LEU A 377 -12.86 10.02 -21.08
CA LEU A 377 -12.85 10.48 -19.70
C LEU A 377 -12.18 11.84 -19.56
N LEU A 378 -11.06 12.08 -20.25
CA LEU A 378 -10.38 13.38 -20.22
C LEU A 378 -11.32 14.52 -20.65
N ILE A 379 -12.03 14.34 -21.77
CA ILE A 379 -13.02 15.32 -22.24
C ILE A 379 -14.09 15.55 -21.17
N SER A 380 -14.64 14.49 -20.59
CA SER A 380 -15.63 14.58 -19.50
C SER A 380 -15.12 15.39 -18.30
N VAL A 381 -13.87 15.21 -17.93
CA VAL A 381 -13.22 15.95 -16.81
C VAL A 381 -13.07 17.44 -17.17
N LEU A 382 -12.57 17.73 -18.37
CA LEU A 382 -12.29 19.11 -18.80
C LEU A 382 -13.57 19.91 -19.08
N GLU A 383 -14.63 19.28 -19.57
CA GLU A 383 -15.94 19.90 -19.75
C GLU A 383 -16.72 20.07 -18.42
N LYS A 384 -16.09 19.77 -17.27
CA LYS A 384 -16.71 19.84 -15.94
C LYS A 384 -17.96 18.96 -15.78
N ARG A 385 -18.09 17.91 -16.61
CA ARG A 385 -19.14 16.89 -16.48
C ARG A 385 -18.77 15.80 -15.48
N ALA A 386 -17.49 15.75 -15.06
CA ALA A 386 -17.00 14.82 -14.05
C ALA A 386 -17.28 15.35 -12.63
N ILE A 387 -17.19 14.47 -11.67
CA ILE A 387 -17.33 14.77 -10.24
C ILE A 387 -16.26 15.79 -9.83
N SER A 388 -16.64 16.78 -9.03
CA SER A 388 -15.71 17.83 -8.61
C SER A 388 -14.63 17.30 -7.67
N LYS A 389 -13.45 17.92 -7.72
CA LYS A 389 -12.31 17.58 -6.83
C LYS A 389 -12.73 17.58 -5.35
N SER A 390 -13.49 18.57 -4.91
CA SER A 390 -13.92 18.69 -3.51
C SER A 390 -14.77 17.51 -3.04
N VAL A 391 -15.60 16.93 -3.91
CA VAL A 391 -16.40 15.75 -3.59
C VAL A 391 -15.52 14.52 -3.42
N ILE A 392 -14.53 14.32 -4.30
CA ILE A 392 -13.57 13.21 -4.20
C ILE A 392 -12.73 13.35 -2.93
N GLU A 393 -12.21 14.55 -2.65
CA GLU A 393 -11.43 14.83 -1.43
C GLU A 393 -12.22 14.57 -0.16
N ALA A 394 -13.46 15.03 -0.09
CA ALA A 394 -14.32 14.79 1.06
C ALA A 394 -14.58 13.30 1.28
N GLN A 395 -14.80 12.55 0.20
CA GLN A 395 -15.01 11.11 0.31
C GLN A 395 -13.72 10.37 0.75
N VAL A 396 -12.56 10.75 0.23
CA VAL A 396 -11.27 10.19 0.67
C VAL A 396 -11.05 10.49 2.16
N PHE A 397 -11.34 11.71 2.59
CA PHE A 397 -11.26 12.08 4.01
C PHE A 397 -12.20 11.24 4.88
N ASN A 398 -13.42 10.97 4.43
CA ASN A 398 -14.38 10.12 5.15
C ASN A 398 -13.97 8.64 5.23
N LEU A 399 -13.11 8.17 4.31
CA LEU A 399 -12.60 6.80 4.29
C LEU A 399 -11.31 6.62 5.09
N GLN A 400 -10.73 7.70 5.62
CA GLN A 400 -9.52 7.60 6.44
C GLN A 400 -9.75 6.68 7.65
N GLY A 401 -8.69 5.98 8.04
CA GLY A 401 -8.73 5.12 9.22
C GLY A 401 -8.78 5.94 10.50
N LYS A 402 -9.69 5.59 11.38
CA LYS A 402 -9.74 6.13 12.74
C LYS A 402 -8.89 5.27 13.67
N ILE A 403 -8.35 5.88 14.69
CA ILE A 403 -7.61 5.17 15.73
C ILE A 403 -8.43 5.29 17.01
N SER A 404 -9.00 4.17 17.43
CA SER A 404 -9.81 4.14 18.65
C SER A 404 -8.94 4.06 19.90
N ALA A 405 -9.49 4.53 21.03
CA ALA A 405 -8.82 4.42 22.33
C ALA A 405 -8.48 2.97 22.69
N LEU A 406 -9.30 2.00 22.25
CA LEU A 406 -9.05 0.58 22.45
C LEU A 406 -7.75 0.09 21.81
N LEU A 407 -7.36 0.63 20.66
CA LEU A 407 -6.12 0.28 19.99
C LEU A 407 -4.89 0.93 20.64
N ILE A 408 -5.07 2.06 21.30
CA ILE A 408 -3.95 2.78 21.93
C ILE A 408 -3.64 2.18 23.30
N GLY A 409 -4.65 1.77 24.05
CA GLY A 409 -4.52 1.11 25.34
C GLY A 409 -4.47 1.93 26.54
#